data_b01465340a2d7a4a137f7845de946a89
#
_entry.id   b01465340a2d7a4a137f7845de946a89
#
_cell.length_a   1.000
_cell.length_b   1.000
_cell.length_c   1.000
_cell.angle_alpha   90.00
_cell.angle_beta   90.00
_cell.angle_gamma   90.00
#
_symmetry.space_group_name_H-M   'P 1'
#
loop_
_entity.id
_entity.type
_entity.pdbx_description
1 polymer ?
#
loop_
_entity_poly.entity_id
_entity_poly.type
_entity_poly.pdbx_seq_one_letter_code
_entity_poly.pdbx_strand_id
1 'polypeptide(L)'
;SHLDDSQITKHISKDNDILFSEAVFSMTGDMTNLKNHLNIKRKFNTQLYIDDAHGFAIAQKSSNNTTIETSCELFGMKPSDADAYMGTFGKAVGTIGAFICGNKDLIEMIIQKGRPYIYSTSQPRCMIDATRKSLNILSLDKSRYKKLHENITYFNDACKIKKIPTNLNQVPIKTILLGNPHLALKVKELLLEKNI
;
A
#
# COMPACT_ATOMS: atom_id res chain seq x y z
N SER A 1 -16.01 10.41 -6.08
CA SER A 1 -15.79 9.14 -6.77
C SER A 1 -14.41 8.59 -6.44
N HIS A 2 -14.20 7.29 -6.63
CA HIS A 2 -12.93 6.64 -6.39
C HIS A 2 -11.81 7.29 -7.21
N LEU A 3 -10.68 7.67 -6.57
CA LEU A 3 -9.53 8.36 -7.16
C LEU A 3 -9.83 9.71 -7.84
N ASP A 4 -10.94 10.33 -7.52
CA ASP A 4 -11.27 11.65 -8.07
C ASP A 4 -10.82 12.76 -7.12
N ASP A 5 -9.58 13.19 -7.27
CA ASP A 5 -8.97 14.24 -6.45
C ASP A 5 -9.71 15.60 -6.56
N SER A 6 -10.50 15.81 -7.62
CA SER A 6 -11.31 17.02 -7.75
C SER A 6 -12.42 17.11 -6.71
N GLN A 7 -12.90 15.96 -6.20
CA GLN A 7 -13.88 15.91 -5.14
C GLN A 7 -13.25 16.23 -3.78
N ILE A 8 -11.99 15.85 -3.56
CA ILE A 8 -11.29 16.11 -2.29
C ILE A 8 -11.28 17.61 -2.01
N THR A 9 -10.89 18.40 -2.99
CA THR A 9 -10.79 19.87 -2.83
C THR A 9 -12.13 20.57 -2.58
N LYS A 10 -13.25 19.94 -2.96
CA LYS A 10 -14.58 20.49 -2.70
C LYS A 10 -15.04 20.27 -1.25
N HIS A 11 -14.46 19.27 -0.58
CA HIS A 11 -14.86 18.90 0.79
C HIS A 11 -13.89 19.41 1.86
N ILE A 12 -12.71 19.89 1.48
CA ILE A 12 -11.81 20.55 2.42
C ILE A 12 -12.41 21.89 2.78
N SER A 13 -12.78 22.05 4.04
CA SER A 13 -13.51 23.24 4.52
C SER A 13 -12.76 24.06 5.56
N LYS A 14 -11.73 23.51 6.19
CA LYS A 14 -11.01 24.13 7.32
C LYS A 14 -9.54 23.78 7.31
N ASP A 15 -8.75 24.65 7.91
CA ASP A 15 -7.39 24.32 8.34
C ASP A 15 -7.42 23.10 9.29
N ASN A 16 -6.42 22.23 9.14
CA ASN A 16 -6.27 20.99 9.91
C ASN A 16 -7.27 19.86 9.60
N ASP A 17 -8.00 19.92 8.49
CA ASP A 17 -8.67 18.71 7.98
C ASP A 17 -7.66 17.61 7.71
N ILE A 18 -8.08 16.34 7.89
CA ILE A 18 -7.23 15.18 7.64
C ILE A 18 -7.58 14.59 6.27
N LEU A 19 -6.59 14.55 5.39
CA LEU A 19 -6.64 13.79 4.14
C LEU A 19 -6.07 12.40 4.39
N PHE A 20 -6.94 11.41 4.51
CA PHE A 20 -6.55 10.01 4.68
C PHE A 20 -6.67 9.27 3.34
N SER A 21 -5.65 8.49 2.97
CA SER A 21 -5.69 7.68 1.76
C SER A 21 -4.86 6.40 1.88
N GLU A 22 -5.37 5.31 1.28
CA GLU A 22 -4.51 4.19 0.92
C GLU A 22 -3.58 4.61 -0.24
N ALA A 23 -2.32 4.19 -0.21
CA ALA A 23 -1.40 4.38 -1.33
C ALA A 23 -1.71 3.41 -2.48
N VAL A 24 -2.07 2.17 -2.11
CA VAL A 24 -2.52 1.10 -3.01
C VAL A 24 -3.80 0.52 -2.45
N PHE A 25 -4.88 0.60 -3.20
CA PHE A 25 -6.19 0.11 -2.77
C PHE A 25 -6.26 -1.42 -2.79
N SER A 26 -6.66 -2.00 -1.67
CA SER A 26 -6.65 -3.44 -1.42
C SER A 26 -7.53 -4.25 -2.37
N MET A 27 -8.66 -3.71 -2.78
CA MET A 27 -9.65 -4.43 -3.61
C MET A 27 -9.39 -4.31 -5.11
N THR A 28 -8.91 -3.16 -5.55
CA THR A 28 -8.81 -2.85 -6.99
C THR A 28 -7.37 -2.83 -7.49
N GLY A 29 -6.38 -2.69 -6.60
CA GLY A 29 -4.99 -2.48 -6.97
C GLY A 29 -4.74 -1.10 -7.60
N ASP A 30 -5.69 -0.18 -7.47
CA ASP A 30 -5.49 1.18 -7.91
C ASP A 30 -4.49 1.90 -7.02
N MET A 31 -3.77 2.83 -7.60
CA MET A 31 -2.76 3.61 -6.89
C MET A 31 -3.20 5.06 -6.77
N THR A 32 -3.12 5.61 -5.57
CA THR A 32 -3.36 7.03 -5.32
C THR A 32 -2.22 7.87 -5.88
N ASN A 33 -2.56 8.99 -6.51
CA ASN A 33 -1.57 10.01 -6.87
C ASN A 33 -1.13 10.78 -5.62
N LEU A 34 -0.20 10.18 -4.85
CA LEU A 34 0.29 10.76 -3.59
C LEU A 34 0.91 12.14 -3.77
N LYS A 35 1.52 12.42 -4.94
CA LYS A 35 2.06 13.75 -5.24
C LYS A 35 0.97 14.82 -5.26
N ASN A 36 -0.19 14.48 -5.82
CA ASN A 36 -1.32 15.40 -5.82
C ASN A 36 -1.89 15.61 -4.41
N HIS A 37 -1.97 14.55 -3.60
CA HIS A 37 -2.36 14.67 -2.19
C HIS A 37 -1.39 15.55 -1.39
N LEU A 38 -0.08 15.47 -1.65
CA LEU A 38 0.90 16.38 -1.05
C LEU A 38 0.67 17.84 -1.48
N ASN A 39 0.33 18.06 -2.74
CA ASN A 39 0.00 19.40 -3.22
C ASN A 39 -1.26 19.96 -2.54
N ILE A 40 -2.29 19.11 -2.37
CA ILE A 40 -3.51 19.46 -1.64
C ILE A 40 -3.18 19.81 -0.19
N LYS A 41 -2.41 18.96 0.50
CA LYS A 41 -1.93 19.23 1.87
C LYS A 41 -1.29 20.62 1.97
N ARG A 42 -0.36 20.94 1.07
CA ARG A 42 0.36 22.23 1.08
C ARG A 42 -0.55 23.41 0.78
N LYS A 43 -1.48 23.24 -0.16
CA LYS A 43 -2.39 24.31 -0.58
C LYS A 43 -3.44 24.66 0.48
N PHE A 44 -3.95 23.66 1.19
CA PHE A 44 -5.08 23.82 2.11
C PHE A 44 -4.68 23.67 3.57
N ASN A 45 -3.39 23.54 3.87
CA ASN A 45 -2.86 23.33 5.22
C ASN A 45 -3.54 22.15 5.94
N THR A 46 -3.82 21.06 5.21
CA THR A 46 -4.42 19.84 5.76
C THR A 46 -3.32 18.89 6.26
N GLN A 47 -3.68 17.93 7.10
CA GLN A 47 -2.82 16.82 7.46
C GLN A 47 -2.96 15.69 6.43
N LEU A 48 -1.86 15.04 6.06
CA LEU A 48 -1.84 13.91 5.12
C LEU A 48 -1.45 12.63 5.86
N TYR A 49 -2.37 11.67 5.87
CA TYR A 49 -2.18 10.34 6.45
C TYR A 49 -2.20 9.31 5.34
N ILE A 50 -1.12 8.50 5.22
CA ILE A 50 -0.95 7.51 4.16
C ILE A 50 -0.93 6.12 4.76
N ASP A 51 -1.86 5.27 4.30
CA ASP A 51 -1.84 3.83 4.51
C ASP A 51 -1.16 3.16 3.32
N ASP A 52 0.04 2.65 3.52
CA ASP A 52 0.83 1.94 2.50
C ASP A 52 0.91 0.42 2.77
N ALA A 53 -0.10 -0.13 3.43
CA ALA A 53 -0.11 -1.55 3.79
C ALA A 53 0.02 -2.48 2.57
N HIS A 54 -0.42 -2.07 1.40
CA HIS A 54 -0.37 -2.84 0.15
C HIS A 54 0.78 -2.43 -0.79
N GLY A 55 1.48 -1.34 -0.51
CA GLY A 55 2.59 -0.85 -1.34
C GLY A 55 3.97 -0.96 -0.67
N PHE A 56 4.02 -0.96 0.66
CA PHE A 56 5.27 -1.07 1.41
C PHE A 56 6.09 -2.30 0.99
N ALA A 57 7.33 -2.09 0.62
CA ALA A 57 8.28 -3.09 0.12
C ALA A 57 7.91 -3.74 -1.23
N ILE A 58 6.84 -3.28 -1.90
CA ILE A 58 6.40 -3.76 -3.22
C ILE A 58 6.56 -2.67 -4.27
N ALA A 59 6.13 -1.45 -3.94
CA ALA A 59 6.17 -0.30 -4.82
C ALA A 59 7.58 0.32 -4.80
N GLN A 60 8.44 -0.09 -5.71
CA GLN A 60 9.83 0.42 -5.81
C GLN A 60 10.06 1.14 -7.13
N LYS A 61 10.84 2.22 -7.06
CA LYS A 61 11.25 2.99 -8.25
C LYS A 61 12.58 2.49 -8.83
N SER A 62 13.47 1.97 -8.01
CA SER A 62 14.83 1.60 -8.42
C SER A 62 15.25 0.27 -7.80
N SER A 63 15.86 -0.58 -8.62
CA SER A 63 16.44 -1.85 -8.18
C SER A 63 17.81 -1.71 -7.49
N ASN A 64 18.38 -0.50 -7.45
CA ASN A 64 19.76 -0.28 -7.01
C ASN A 64 19.88 0.25 -5.57
N ASN A 65 18.78 0.55 -4.90
CA ASN A 65 18.78 1.03 -3.53
C ASN A 65 18.94 -0.12 -2.53
N THR A 66 19.75 0.11 -1.50
CA THR A 66 19.90 -0.79 -0.35
C THR A 66 18.82 -0.58 0.72
N THR A 67 17.88 0.32 0.46
CA THR A 67 16.75 0.61 1.34
C THR A 67 15.47 -0.04 0.83
N ILE A 68 14.53 -0.30 1.72
CA ILE A 68 13.16 -0.67 1.35
C ILE A 68 12.47 0.61 0.91
N GLU A 69 12.00 0.63 -0.33
CA GLU A 69 11.23 1.74 -0.85
C GLU A 69 9.74 1.59 -0.51
N THR A 70 9.02 2.68 -0.55
CA THR A 70 7.59 2.80 -0.27
C THR A 70 6.86 3.34 -1.49
N SER A 71 5.53 3.35 -1.47
CA SER A 71 4.76 3.96 -2.55
C SER A 71 5.04 5.47 -2.70
N CYS A 72 5.54 6.13 -1.65
CA CYS A 72 5.87 7.55 -1.71
C CYS A 72 6.95 7.85 -2.75
N GLU A 73 8.00 7.04 -2.82
CA GLU A 73 9.13 7.25 -3.75
C GLU A 73 8.71 7.14 -5.22
N LEU A 74 7.68 6.36 -5.55
CA LEU A 74 7.13 6.30 -6.91
C LEU A 74 6.64 7.68 -7.40
N PHE A 75 6.15 8.49 -6.47
CA PHE A 75 5.62 9.83 -6.75
C PHE A 75 6.62 10.94 -6.42
N GLY A 76 7.90 10.61 -6.18
CA GLY A 76 8.93 11.58 -5.84
C GLY A 76 8.71 12.24 -4.47
N MET A 77 8.09 11.52 -3.55
CA MET A 77 7.87 11.89 -2.16
C MET A 77 8.72 11.03 -1.24
N LYS A 78 8.84 11.45 0.02
CA LYS A 78 9.33 10.62 1.12
C LYS A 78 8.18 10.34 2.09
N PRO A 79 8.20 9.23 2.85
CA PRO A 79 7.23 9.01 3.92
C PRO A 79 7.14 10.18 4.91
N SER A 80 8.24 10.89 5.14
CA SER A 80 8.31 12.09 6.00
C SER A 80 7.59 13.33 5.44
N ASP A 81 7.14 13.34 4.20
CA ASP A 81 6.30 14.41 3.66
C ASP A 81 4.84 14.29 4.15
N ALA A 82 4.43 13.10 4.59
CA ALA A 82 3.16 12.88 5.25
C ALA A 82 3.27 13.18 6.76
N ASP A 83 2.14 13.54 7.39
CA ASP A 83 2.07 13.73 8.86
C ASP A 83 2.00 12.39 9.58
N ALA A 84 1.35 11.40 8.95
CA ALA A 84 1.37 10.00 9.36
C ALA A 84 1.57 9.09 8.16
N TYR A 85 2.44 8.11 8.30
CA TYR A 85 2.67 7.05 7.33
C TYR A 85 2.63 5.70 8.05
N MET A 86 1.84 4.76 7.52
CA MET A 86 1.76 3.41 8.05
C MET A 86 2.11 2.36 7.01
N GLY A 87 2.68 1.27 7.49
CA GLY A 87 2.91 0.05 6.72
C GLY A 87 2.67 -1.20 7.58
N THR A 88 2.62 -2.36 6.95
CA THR A 88 2.40 -3.63 7.63
C THR A 88 3.51 -4.64 7.38
N PHE A 89 3.76 -5.48 8.37
CA PHE A 89 4.67 -6.61 8.26
C PHE A 89 3.96 -7.90 7.84
N GLY A 90 2.63 -7.92 7.85
CA GLY A 90 1.82 -9.11 7.55
C GLY A 90 1.65 -9.42 6.06
N LYS A 91 2.18 -8.60 5.15
CA LYS A 91 2.06 -8.78 3.68
C LYS A 91 3.42 -9.05 3.05
N ALA A 92 4.01 -8.09 2.36
CA ALA A 92 5.29 -8.27 1.65
C ALA A 92 6.46 -8.67 2.56
N VAL A 93 6.46 -8.22 3.81
CA VAL A 93 7.47 -8.60 4.81
C VAL A 93 7.30 -10.04 5.29
N GLY A 94 6.07 -10.61 5.23
CA GLY A 94 5.79 -12.02 5.51
C GLY A 94 5.87 -12.41 6.98
N THR A 95 5.60 -11.46 7.89
CA THR A 95 5.59 -11.69 9.34
C THR A 95 4.30 -11.17 9.95
N ILE A 96 4.33 -10.57 11.13
CA ILE A 96 3.15 -10.05 11.82
C ILE A 96 3.41 -8.65 12.35
N GLY A 97 2.35 -7.85 12.42
CA GLY A 97 2.36 -6.50 13.00
C GLY A 97 2.32 -5.42 11.94
N ALA A 98 2.39 -4.21 12.43
CA ALA A 98 2.38 -3.00 11.61
C ALA A 98 3.20 -1.91 12.31
N PHE A 99 3.47 -0.84 11.61
CA PHE A 99 4.13 0.33 12.17
C PHE A 99 3.44 1.59 11.68
N ILE A 100 3.56 2.63 12.47
CA ILE A 100 3.19 3.98 12.09
C ILE A 100 4.36 4.91 12.34
N CYS A 101 4.61 5.80 11.40
CA CYS A 101 5.61 6.86 11.48
C CYS A 101 4.91 8.21 11.43
N GLY A 102 5.44 9.18 12.15
CA GLY A 102 4.92 10.54 12.18
C GLY A 102 5.82 11.45 13.04
N ASN A 103 5.38 12.67 13.28
CA ASN A 103 6.09 13.54 14.19
C ASN A 103 6.00 13.02 15.64
N LYS A 104 6.85 13.55 16.52
CA LYS A 104 6.95 13.10 17.91
C LYS A 104 5.62 13.21 18.66
N ASP A 105 4.91 14.31 18.49
CA ASP A 105 3.66 14.57 19.23
C ASP A 105 2.56 13.59 18.81
N LEU A 106 2.44 13.30 17.52
CA LEU A 106 1.52 12.27 17.00
C LEU A 106 1.85 10.90 17.60
N ILE A 107 3.11 10.50 17.59
CA ILE A 107 3.53 9.19 18.11
C ILE A 107 3.29 9.10 19.61
N GLU A 108 3.63 10.14 20.39
CA GLU A 108 3.33 10.18 21.82
C GLU A 108 1.82 10.12 22.09
N MET A 109 1.02 10.84 21.31
CA MET A 109 -0.43 10.77 21.42
C MET A 109 -0.95 9.35 21.15
N ILE A 110 -0.45 8.67 20.12
CA ILE A 110 -0.84 7.28 19.81
C ILE A 110 -0.46 6.34 20.96
N ILE A 111 0.74 6.46 21.51
CA ILE A 111 1.19 5.64 22.65
C ILE A 111 0.27 5.85 23.86
N GLN A 112 -0.18 7.07 24.12
CA GLN A 112 -0.99 7.42 25.31
C GLN A 112 -2.49 7.22 25.11
N LYS A 113 -2.99 7.25 23.86
CA LYS A 113 -4.45 7.25 23.57
C LYS A 113 -4.87 6.13 22.63
N GLY A 114 -3.94 5.50 21.92
CA GLY A 114 -4.23 4.43 20.96
C GLY A 114 -4.64 3.15 21.68
N ARG A 115 -5.93 2.94 21.89
CA ARG A 115 -6.46 1.77 22.61
C ARG A 115 -5.94 0.43 22.09
N PRO A 116 -5.85 0.18 20.77
CA PRO A 116 -5.28 -1.08 20.25
C PRO A 116 -3.82 -1.27 20.64
N TYR A 117 -3.06 -0.21 20.83
CA TYR A 117 -1.67 -0.28 21.29
C TYR A 117 -1.59 -0.49 22.80
N ILE A 118 -2.33 0.32 23.58
CA ILE A 118 -2.27 0.32 25.06
C ILE A 118 -2.70 -1.04 25.64
N TYR A 119 -3.76 -1.63 25.08
CA TYR A 119 -4.36 -2.87 25.59
C TYR A 119 -3.89 -4.14 24.89
N SER A 120 -2.87 -4.04 24.05
CA SER A 120 -2.23 -5.19 23.40
C SER A 120 -0.98 -5.60 24.16
N THR A 121 -0.75 -6.92 24.26
CA THR A 121 0.51 -7.46 24.77
C THR A 121 1.60 -7.36 23.70
N SER A 122 2.87 -7.35 24.13
CA SER A 122 4.00 -7.34 23.21
C SER A 122 4.02 -8.60 22.34
N GLN A 123 4.54 -8.47 21.15
CA GLN A 123 4.75 -9.62 20.27
C GLN A 123 5.83 -10.55 20.81
N PRO A 124 5.74 -11.88 20.56
CA PRO A 124 6.80 -12.82 20.89
C PRO A 124 8.12 -12.43 20.23
N ARG A 125 9.23 -12.61 20.95
CA ARG A 125 10.56 -12.23 20.48
C ARG A 125 10.93 -12.87 19.13
N CYS A 126 10.56 -14.13 18.94
CA CYS A 126 10.82 -14.85 17.68
C CYS A 126 10.18 -14.14 16.47
N MET A 127 9.00 -13.52 16.63
CA MET A 127 8.35 -12.77 15.57
C MET A 127 9.07 -11.44 15.28
N ILE A 128 9.58 -10.79 16.33
CA ILE A 128 10.39 -9.56 16.18
C ILE A 128 11.69 -9.88 15.43
N ASP A 129 12.38 -10.95 15.81
CA ASP A 129 13.62 -11.37 15.15
C ASP A 129 13.38 -11.80 13.69
N ALA A 130 12.28 -12.52 13.42
CA ALA A 130 11.86 -12.87 12.07
C ALA A 130 11.59 -11.62 11.22
N THR A 131 10.88 -10.62 11.77
CA THR A 131 10.59 -9.36 11.09
C THR A 131 11.88 -8.60 10.77
N ARG A 132 12.80 -8.47 11.73
CA ARG A 132 14.12 -7.85 11.52
C ARG A 132 14.90 -8.55 10.41
N LYS A 133 14.91 -9.89 10.42
CA LYS A 133 15.60 -10.68 9.39
C LYS A 133 14.97 -10.49 8.01
N SER A 134 13.64 -10.49 7.93
CA SER A 134 12.91 -10.25 6.68
C SER A 134 13.19 -8.88 6.11
N LEU A 135 13.12 -7.81 6.93
CA LEU A 135 13.45 -6.45 6.50
C LEU A 135 14.90 -6.35 5.99
N ASN A 136 15.85 -7.01 6.66
CA ASN A 136 17.23 -7.06 6.19
C ASN A 136 17.37 -7.76 4.83
N ILE A 137 16.66 -8.87 4.63
CA ILE A 137 16.63 -9.57 3.32
C ILE A 137 16.05 -8.67 2.25
N LEU A 138 14.91 -8.01 2.50
CA LEU A 138 14.26 -7.12 1.54
C LEU A 138 15.11 -5.91 1.18
N SER A 139 15.93 -5.41 2.10
CA SER A 139 16.84 -4.31 1.81
C SER A 139 18.03 -4.70 0.93
N LEU A 140 18.55 -5.91 1.10
CA LEU A 140 19.76 -6.38 0.44
C LEU A 140 19.51 -7.23 -0.83
N ASP A 141 18.48 -8.06 -0.80
CA ASP A 141 18.15 -8.98 -1.90
C ASP A 141 16.98 -8.45 -2.74
N LYS A 142 17.32 -7.90 -3.90
CA LYS A 142 16.33 -7.37 -4.86
C LYS A 142 15.80 -8.42 -5.84
N SER A 143 16.29 -9.65 -5.78
CA SER A 143 15.87 -10.72 -6.71
C SER A 143 14.38 -11.03 -6.59
N ARG A 144 13.82 -11.03 -5.37
CA ARG A 144 12.39 -11.25 -5.10
C ARG A 144 11.52 -10.15 -5.69
N TYR A 145 11.94 -8.90 -5.52
CA TYR A 145 11.29 -7.74 -6.12
C TYR A 145 11.29 -7.85 -7.65
N LYS A 146 12.45 -8.11 -8.24
CA LYS A 146 12.59 -8.29 -9.69
C LYS A 146 11.65 -9.38 -10.20
N LYS A 147 11.63 -10.55 -9.55
CA LYS A 147 10.76 -11.66 -9.90
C LYS A 147 9.28 -11.32 -9.82
N LEU A 148 8.87 -10.57 -8.76
CA LEU A 148 7.50 -10.11 -8.62
C LEU A 148 7.10 -9.21 -9.80
N HIS A 149 7.94 -8.24 -10.16
CA HIS A 149 7.65 -7.32 -11.26
C HIS A 149 7.68 -7.98 -12.63
N GLU A 150 8.54 -8.95 -12.85
CA GLU A 150 8.50 -9.80 -14.05
C GLU A 150 7.16 -10.54 -14.17
N ASN A 151 6.66 -11.11 -13.07
CA ASN A 151 5.36 -11.79 -13.05
C ASN A 151 4.21 -10.82 -13.29
N ILE A 152 4.25 -9.62 -12.69
CA ILE A 152 3.24 -8.57 -12.91
C ILE A 152 3.21 -8.15 -14.39
N THR A 153 4.37 -7.91 -14.97
CA THR A 153 4.50 -7.54 -16.38
C THR A 153 3.96 -8.64 -17.30
N TYR A 154 4.37 -9.87 -17.07
CA TYR A 154 3.88 -11.03 -17.81
C TYR A 154 2.35 -11.15 -17.77
N PHE A 155 1.76 -11.02 -16.58
CA PHE A 155 0.30 -11.06 -16.40
C PHE A 155 -0.39 -9.90 -17.13
N ASN A 156 0.13 -8.69 -16.98
CA ASN A 156 -0.42 -7.51 -17.65
C ASN A 156 -0.42 -7.66 -19.17
N ASP A 157 0.69 -8.15 -19.74
CA ASP A 157 0.82 -8.33 -21.19
C ASP A 157 -0.09 -9.45 -21.70
N ALA A 158 -0.20 -10.55 -20.96
CA ALA A 158 -1.16 -11.62 -21.28
C ALA A 158 -2.60 -11.11 -21.26
N CYS A 159 -2.99 -10.31 -20.27
CA CYS A 159 -4.31 -9.69 -20.20
C CYS A 159 -4.58 -8.73 -21.35
N LYS A 160 -3.59 -7.90 -21.74
CA LYS A 160 -3.72 -7.02 -22.91
C LYS A 160 -3.94 -7.82 -24.19
N ILE A 161 -3.15 -8.85 -24.45
CA ILE A 161 -3.27 -9.71 -25.65
C ILE A 161 -4.62 -10.39 -25.68
N LYS A 162 -5.09 -10.90 -24.54
CA LYS A 162 -6.36 -11.60 -24.41
C LYS A 162 -7.55 -10.65 -24.24
N LYS A 163 -7.34 -9.34 -24.19
CA LYS A 163 -8.37 -8.30 -23.96
C LYS A 163 -9.16 -8.56 -22.66
N ILE A 164 -8.50 -9.05 -21.61
CA ILE A 164 -9.11 -9.26 -20.31
C ILE A 164 -9.12 -7.93 -19.57
N PRO A 165 -10.29 -7.42 -19.13
CA PRO A 165 -10.41 -6.14 -18.45
C PRO A 165 -9.90 -6.24 -17.01
N THR A 166 -8.68 -5.82 -16.78
CA THR A 166 -8.06 -5.73 -15.44
C THR A 166 -7.29 -4.42 -15.32
N ASN A 167 -6.95 -4.01 -14.09
CA ASN A 167 -5.99 -2.94 -13.92
C ASN A 167 -4.61 -3.37 -14.44
N LEU A 168 -3.88 -2.47 -15.06
CA LEU A 168 -2.54 -2.72 -15.61
C LEU A 168 -1.44 -2.07 -14.76
N ASN A 169 -1.75 -1.68 -13.54
CA ASN A 169 -0.82 -1.10 -12.58
C ASN A 169 0.33 -2.07 -12.25
N GLN A 170 1.46 -1.51 -11.82
CA GLN A 170 2.65 -2.30 -11.44
C GLN A 170 2.59 -2.79 -9.97
N VAL A 171 1.41 -3.25 -9.57
CA VAL A 171 1.16 -3.87 -8.25
C VAL A 171 0.60 -5.29 -8.43
N PRO A 172 0.80 -6.19 -7.48
CA PRO A 172 0.38 -7.59 -7.60
C PRO A 172 -1.14 -7.81 -7.49
N ILE A 173 -1.89 -6.79 -7.04
CA ILE A 173 -3.34 -6.87 -6.92
C ILE A 173 -3.96 -6.69 -8.30
N LYS A 174 -4.59 -7.77 -8.80
CA LYS A 174 -5.21 -7.82 -10.13
C LYS A 174 -6.67 -8.21 -9.98
N THR A 175 -7.56 -7.35 -10.45
CA THR A 175 -9.00 -7.52 -10.28
C THR A 175 -9.69 -7.51 -11.63
N ILE A 176 -10.64 -8.45 -11.82
CA ILE A 176 -11.55 -8.48 -12.96
C ILE A 176 -12.95 -8.29 -12.40
N LEU A 177 -13.57 -7.15 -12.70
CA LEU A 177 -14.89 -6.83 -12.21
C LEU A 177 -15.94 -7.51 -13.10
N LEU A 178 -16.66 -8.48 -12.55
CA LEU A 178 -17.69 -9.25 -13.29
C LEU A 178 -19.10 -8.67 -13.11
N GLY A 179 -19.30 -7.75 -12.18
CA GLY A 179 -20.57 -7.05 -11.95
C GLY A 179 -21.71 -7.90 -11.38
N ASN A 180 -21.54 -9.22 -11.27
CA ASN A 180 -22.55 -10.15 -10.77
C ASN A 180 -21.91 -11.20 -9.85
N PRO A 181 -22.36 -11.33 -8.57
CA PRO A 181 -21.79 -12.29 -7.62
C PRO A 181 -21.92 -13.75 -8.07
N HIS A 182 -23.05 -14.13 -8.69
CA HIS A 182 -23.24 -15.51 -9.18
C HIS A 182 -22.28 -15.84 -10.31
N LEU A 183 -22.00 -14.87 -11.20
CA LEU A 183 -21.01 -15.05 -12.25
C LEU A 183 -19.61 -15.19 -11.66
N ALA A 184 -19.28 -14.45 -10.62
CA ALA A 184 -17.99 -14.57 -9.94
C ALA A 184 -17.79 -15.96 -9.31
N LEU A 185 -18.82 -16.50 -8.67
CA LEU A 185 -18.78 -17.86 -8.13
C LEU A 185 -18.61 -18.92 -9.22
N LYS A 186 -19.34 -18.79 -10.31
CA LYS A 186 -19.22 -19.72 -11.45
C LYS A 186 -17.83 -19.67 -12.09
N VAL A 187 -17.26 -18.48 -12.27
CA VAL A 187 -15.89 -18.33 -12.77
C VAL A 187 -14.87 -18.96 -11.81
N LYS A 188 -15.05 -18.77 -10.50
CA LYS A 188 -14.23 -19.45 -9.48
C LYS A 188 -14.27 -20.97 -9.65
N GLU A 189 -15.45 -21.57 -9.78
CA GLU A 189 -15.60 -23.02 -9.96
C GLU A 189 -14.87 -23.51 -11.22
N LEU A 190 -15.07 -22.83 -12.36
CA LEU A 190 -14.38 -23.16 -13.62
C LEU A 190 -12.86 -23.04 -13.55
N LEU A 191 -12.34 -22.09 -12.76
CA LEU A 191 -10.89 -21.97 -12.54
C LEU A 191 -10.37 -23.10 -11.66
N LEU A 192 -11.09 -23.46 -10.60
CA LEU A 192 -10.74 -24.58 -9.73
C LEU A 192 -10.68 -25.91 -10.48
N GLU A 193 -11.61 -26.19 -11.44
CA GLU A 193 -11.57 -27.36 -12.31
C GLU A 193 -10.27 -27.42 -13.15
N LYS A 194 -9.64 -26.28 -13.39
CA LYS A 194 -8.38 -26.15 -14.14
C LYS A 194 -7.14 -26.04 -13.22
N ASN A 195 -7.31 -26.23 -11.92
CA ASN A 195 -6.26 -26.07 -10.92
C ASN A 195 -5.66 -24.62 -10.88
N ILE A 196 -6.51 -23.62 -11.10
CA ILE A 196 -6.18 -22.19 -11.01
C ILE A 196 -6.91 -21.56 -9.82
#